data_14adfdb6d45a616e37eec939e61fc4fb
#
_entry.id   14adfdb6d45a616e37eec939e61fc4fb
#
_cell.length_a   1.000
_cell.length_b   1.000
_cell.length_c   1.000
_cell.angle_alpha   90.00
_cell.angle_beta   90.00
_cell.angle_gamma   90.00
#
_symmetry.space_group_name_H-M   'P 1'
#
loop_
_entity.id
_entity.type
_entity.pdbx_description
1 polymer ?
#
loop_
_entity_poly.entity_id
_entity_poly.type
_entity_poly.pdbx_seq_one_letter_code
_entity_poly.pdbx_strand_id
1 'polypeptide(L)'
;FTLSGGIDSSLIAGVAENINNENALNFFSVRPKNTVDESFWINSTVNKYKLKHTYLVDDQINLKNSLDEILYFHDEPIQSSSALYQFYLRKLVREKGFKVLMVGEGADEVFSGYRRCLNYYLYQMQLNNEKLEEYAIKSESFMGISKKEIIKNFSDFKKKVDNNSFDLEDQSSLFFMRKDSENFNSWIKEYRYLNFDKRNFFKTSLKSHIFKNDLPYVLRMEDRNSMANSIESRVPFLDHILVENAFKIKSSLFMKNGKNKYLLRKIFKKYFSDEVIQREQKSPRPGSNYFLMFNEFFNQFIELLNTSEAKSSNYFDSTLVFKTFLNDKKNNISFNTNFYFRVFCYLKWRNLLNSH
;
A
#
# COMPACT_ATOMS: atom_id res chain seq x y z
N PHE A 1 6.88 6.38 -17.16
CA PHE A 1 6.11 5.29 -16.56
C PHE A 1 6.82 4.75 -15.34
N THR A 2 6.09 4.39 -14.27
CA THR A 2 6.66 3.60 -13.18
C THR A 2 6.59 2.11 -13.51
N LEU A 3 7.62 1.35 -13.13
CA LEU A 3 7.67 -0.10 -13.30
C LEU A 3 8.13 -0.77 -12.00
N SER A 4 7.24 -1.52 -11.34
CA SER A 4 7.50 -2.19 -10.05
C SER A 4 7.63 -3.72 -10.17
N GLY A 5 7.62 -4.26 -11.40
CA GLY A 5 7.58 -5.70 -11.62
C GLY A 5 6.28 -6.38 -11.18
N GLY A 6 5.29 -5.62 -10.72
CA GLY A 6 3.93 -6.11 -10.43
C GLY A 6 3.04 -6.16 -11.68
N ILE A 7 1.91 -6.85 -11.58
CA ILE A 7 0.91 -6.98 -12.67
C ILE A 7 0.50 -5.62 -13.22
N ASP A 8 0.22 -4.65 -12.36
CA ASP A 8 -0.35 -3.36 -12.75
C ASP A 8 0.59 -2.54 -13.63
N SER A 9 1.79 -2.28 -13.12
CA SER A 9 2.79 -1.49 -13.84
C SER A 9 3.29 -2.22 -15.11
N SER A 10 3.39 -3.56 -15.06
CA SER A 10 3.78 -4.34 -16.24
C SER A 10 2.69 -4.38 -17.29
N LEU A 11 1.40 -4.35 -16.89
CA LEU A 11 0.28 -4.22 -17.84
C LEU A 11 0.30 -2.86 -18.54
N ILE A 12 0.47 -1.78 -17.77
CA ILE A 12 0.58 -0.43 -18.35
C ILE A 12 1.76 -0.39 -19.34
N ALA A 13 2.91 -0.93 -18.96
CA ALA A 13 4.09 -0.97 -19.85
C ALA A 13 3.79 -1.74 -21.14
N GLY A 14 3.24 -2.95 -21.04
CA GLY A 14 2.93 -3.76 -22.21
C GLY A 14 1.86 -3.16 -23.12
N VAL A 15 0.84 -2.51 -22.56
CA VAL A 15 -0.18 -1.80 -23.35
C VAL A 15 0.43 -0.57 -24.01
N ALA A 16 1.19 0.24 -23.25
CA ALA A 16 1.82 1.45 -23.77
C ALA A 16 2.76 1.15 -24.94
N GLU A 17 3.61 0.12 -24.83
CA GLU A 17 4.48 -0.30 -25.93
C GLU A 17 3.72 -0.83 -27.15
N ASN A 18 2.57 -1.49 -26.92
CA ASN A 18 1.77 -2.03 -28.03
C ASN A 18 1.01 -0.95 -28.82
N ILE A 19 0.68 0.18 -28.20
CA ILE A 19 -0.04 1.29 -28.86
C ILE A 19 0.88 2.41 -29.34
N ASN A 20 2.13 2.39 -28.88
CA ASN A 20 3.12 3.40 -29.20
C ASN A 20 3.84 3.06 -30.51
N ASN A 21 3.74 3.92 -31.52
CA ASN A 21 4.29 3.66 -32.84
C ASN A 21 5.60 4.41 -33.13
N GLU A 22 5.98 5.44 -32.35
CA GLU A 22 6.99 6.39 -32.81
C GLU A 22 7.99 6.89 -31.76
N ASN A 23 7.74 6.77 -30.47
CA ASN A 23 8.57 7.40 -29.43
C ASN A 23 9.10 6.39 -28.41
N ALA A 24 10.38 6.50 -28.05
CA ALA A 24 10.93 5.70 -26.96
C ALA A 24 10.29 6.08 -25.63
N LEU A 25 9.50 5.18 -25.06
CA LEU A 25 8.94 5.32 -23.72
C LEU A 25 10.01 5.13 -22.66
N ASN A 26 9.93 5.88 -21.56
CA ASN A 26 10.89 5.80 -20.47
C ASN A 26 10.25 5.23 -19.22
N PHE A 27 10.92 4.28 -18.60
CA PHE A 27 10.44 3.56 -17.42
C PHE A 27 11.37 3.75 -16.24
N PHE A 28 10.80 3.89 -15.05
CA PHE A 28 11.52 4.19 -13.82
C PHE A 28 11.10 3.22 -12.73
N SER A 29 12.08 2.74 -11.97
CA SER A 29 11.86 1.83 -10.84
C SER A 29 12.68 2.25 -9.62
N VAL A 30 12.22 1.88 -8.44
CA VAL A 30 12.99 1.98 -7.20
C VAL A 30 13.67 0.63 -6.94
N ARG A 31 14.95 0.66 -6.60
CA ARG A 31 15.70 -0.52 -6.16
C ARG A 31 16.31 -0.27 -4.78
N PRO A 32 15.55 -0.48 -3.70
CA PRO A 32 16.03 -0.27 -2.34
C PRO A 32 16.93 -1.42 -1.88
N LYS A 33 17.98 -1.12 -1.11
CA LYS A 33 18.92 -2.13 -0.59
C LYS A 33 18.35 -3.01 0.52
N ASN A 34 17.43 -2.46 1.32
CA ASN A 34 16.97 -3.08 2.57
C ASN A 34 15.55 -3.65 2.48
N THR A 35 15.10 -4.03 1.29
CA THR A 35 13.80 -4.66 1.05
C THR A 35 13.93 -5.77 0.01
N VAL A 36 12.82 -6.43 -0.31
CA VAL A 36 12.81 -7.47 -1.37
C VAL A 36 13.20 -6.87 -2.71
N ASP A 37 14.24 -7.41 -3.33
CA ASP A 37 14.67 -7.01 -4.67
C ASP A 37 13.67 -7.50 -5.73
N GLU A 38 12.99 -6.58 -6.37
CA GLU A 38 12.03 -6.85 -7.44
C GLU A 38 12.66 -6.82 -8.85
N SER A 39 13.98 -6.65 -8.94
CA SER A 39 14.70 -6.52 -10.22
C SER A 39 14.46 -7.68 -11.18
N PHE A 40 14.26 -8.89 -10.66
CA PHE A 40 13.96 -10.07 -11.50
C PHE A 40 12.72 -9.83 -12.36
N TRP A 41 11.59 -9.43 -11.76
CA TRP A 41 10.33 -9.18 -12.48
C TRP A 41 10.36 -7.89 -13.31
N ILE A 42 11.05 -6.86 -12.80
CA ILE A 42 11.26 -5.61 -13.55
C ILE A 42 12.03 -5.91 -14.84
N ASN A 43 13.17 -6.58 -14.71
CA ASN A 43 14.05 -6.89 -15.84
C ASN A 43 13.36 -7.85 -16.84
N SER A 44 12.51 -8.77 -16.41
CA SER A 44 11.76 -9.62 -17.33
C SER A 44 10.82 -8.80 -18.24
N THR A 45 10.17 -7.76 -17.70
CA THR A 45 9.34 -6.84 -18.50
C THR A 45 10.21 -5.95 -19.39
N VAL A 46 11.32 -5.41 -18.84
CA VAL A 46 12.28 -4.59 -19.59
C VAL A 46 12.82 -5.37 -20.79
N ASN A 47 13.25 -6.62 -20.59
CA ASN A 47 13.80 -7.47 -21.65
C ASN A 47 12.77 -7.84 -22.71
N LYS A 48 11.52 -8.17 -22.28
CA LYS A 48 10.42 -8.51 -23.21
C LYS A 48 10.16 -7.41 -24.23
N TYR A 49 10.17 -6.15 -23.78
CA TYR A 49 9.83 -5.00 -24.61
C TYR A 49 11.03 -4.13 -25.00
N LYS A 50 12.25 -4.50 -24.57
CA LYS A 50 13.50 -3.71 -24.78
C LYS A 50 13.34 -2.27 -24.28
N LEU A 51 12.75 -2.09 -23.10
CA LEU A 51 12.38 -0.79 -22.56
C LEU A 51 13.62 0.06 -22.22
N LYS A 52 13.52 1.36 -22.46
CA LYS A 52 14.46 2.33 -21.88
C LYS A 52 14.13 2.53 -20.40
N HIS A 53 14.96 1.98 -19.52
CA HIS A 53 14.69 1.87 -18.11
C HIS A 53 15.79 2.48 -17.23
N THR A 54 15.38 3.12 -16.12
CA THR A 54 16.28 3.74 -15.14
C THR A 54 15.89 3.32 -13.73
N TYR A 55 16.87 2.87 -12.93
CA TYR A 55 16.70 2.60 -11.51
C TYR A 55 17.04 3.84 -10.66
N LEU A 56 16.20 4.14 -9.68
CA LEU A 56 16.57 4.89 -8.50
C LEU A 56 17.16 3.92 -7.46
N VAL A 57 18.40 4.14 -7.06
CA VAL A 57 19.11 3.31 -6.06
C VAL A 57 19.29 4.07 -4.74
N ASP A 58 19.42 3.34 -3.62
CA ASP A 58 19.47 3.94 -2.28
C ASP A 58 20.59 4.98 -2.08
N ASP A 59 21.73 4.83 -2.77
CA ASP A 59 22.84 5.79 -2.68
C ASP A 59 22.46 7.21 -3.13
N GLN A 60 21.35 7.34 -3.86
CA GLN A 60 20.79 8.61 -4.34
C GLN A 60 19.75 9.21 -3.36
N ILE A 61 19.52 8.55 -2.23
CA ILE A 61 18.44 8.91 -1.31
C ILE A 61 19.01 9.33 0.05
N ASN A 62 18.81 10.58 0.43
CA ASN A 62 19.13 11.06 1.78
C ASN A 62 17.87 11.14 2.65
N LEU A 63 17.48 10.01 3.21
CA LEU A 63 16.23 9.87 3.97
C LEU A 63 16.18 10.80 5.20
N LYS A 64 17.30 11.01 5.90
CA LYS A 64 17.33 11.83 7.12
C LYS A 64 17.01 13.30 6.85
N ASN A 65 17.60 13.86 5.80
CA ASN A 65 17.47 15.28 5.51
C ASN A 65 16.21 15.62 4.71
N SER A 66 15.58 14.63 4.07
CA SER A 66 14.44 14.88 3.20
C SER A 66 13.09 14.71 3.88
N LEU A 67 13.05 14.13 5.07
CA LEU A 67 11.76 13.89 5.73
C LEU A 67 11.03 15.20 6.01
N ASP A 68 11.74 16.23 6.46
CA ASP A 68 11.15 17.53 6.76
C ASP A 68 10.63 18.22 5.48
N GLU A 69 11.39 18.16 4.37
CA GLU A 69 10.96 18.65 3.07
C GLU A 69 9.70 17.92 2.59
N ILE A 70 9.68 16.59 2.72
CA ILE A 70 8.54 15.77 2.30
C ILE A 70 7.31 16.08 3.15
N LEU A 71 7.46 16.18 4.48
CA LEU A 71 6.37 16.54 5.40
C LEU A 71 5.82 17.94 5.10
N TYR A 72 6.68 18.90 4.74
CA TYR A 72 6.27 20.24 4.32
C TYR A 72 5.36 20.18 3.08
N PHE A 73 5.76 19.44 2.02
CA PHE A 73 4.96 19.32 0.81
C PHE A 73 3.69 18.50 0.99
N HIS A 74 3.71 17.52 1.90
CA HIS A 74 2.52 16.72 2.22
C HIS A 74 1.49 17.49 3.03
N ASP A 75 1.92 18.48 3.82
CA ASP A 75 1.06 19.27 4.70
C ASP A 75 0.29 18.41 5.73
N GLU A 76 0.78 17.20 5.97
CA GLU A 76 0.26 16.25 6.96
C GLU A 76 1.32 15.18 7.29
N PRO A 77 1.15 14.45 8.42
CA PRO A 77 2.00 13.30 8.72
C PRO A 77 1.83 12.19 7.69
N ILE A 78 2.94 11.71 7.13
CA ILE A 78 2.91 10.57 6.20
C ILE A 78 2.77 9.23 6.97
N GLN A 79 2.00 8.29 6.40
CA GLN A 79 1.69 7.03 7.07
C GLN A 79 2.66 5.89 6.73
N SER A 80 3.44 6.03 5.66
CA SER A 80 4.32 4.97 5.15
C SER A 80 5.60 5.53 4.59
N SER A 81 6.71 4.87 4.90
CA SER A 81 8.03 5.18 4.34
C SER A 81 8.10 5.06 2.82
N SER A 82 7.15 4.40 2.19
CA SER A 82 7.08 4.37 0.72
C SER A 82 6.93 5.75 0.09
N ALA A 83 6.37 6.72 0.83
CA ALA A 83 6.29 8.12 0.38
C ALA A 83 7.67 8.72 0.09
N LEU A 84 8.69 8.39 0.92
CA LEU A 84 10.05 8.87 0.75
C LEU A 84 10.65 8.40 -0.59
N TYR A 85 10.54 7.10 -0.88
CA TYR A 85 11.04 6.53 -2.14
C TYR A 85 10.29 7.06 -3.36
N GLN A 86 8.99 7.26 -3.21
CA GLN A 86 8.16 7.83 -4.27
C GLN A 86 8.52 9.29 -4.55
N PHE A 87 8.80 10.10 -3.54
CA PHE A 87 9.27 11.47 -3.70
C PHE A 87 10.55 11.51 -4.53
N TYR A 88 11.56 10.72 -4.16
CA TYR A 88 12.82 10.68 -4.91
C TYR A 88 12.68 10.12 -6.33
N LEU A 89 11.77 9.18 -6.54
CA LEU A 89 11.49 8.68 -7.88
C LEU A 89 10.94 9.79 -8.79
N ARG A 90 10.04 10.65 -8.28
CA ARG A 90 9.50 11.81 -9.02
C ARG A 90 10.58 12.84 -9.27
N LYS A 91 11.44 13.08 -8.29
CA LYS A 91 12.62 13.94 -8.45
C LYS A 91 13.52 13.47 -9.60
N LEU A 92 13.87 12.18 -9.62
CA LEU A 92 14.63 11.57 -10.70
C LEU A 92 13.93 11.72 -12.07
N VAL A 93 12.61 11.47 -12.13
CA VAL A 93 11.82 11.65 -13.36
C VAL A 93 11.90 13.09 -13.86
N ARG A 94 11.80 14.06 -12.95
CA ARG A 94 11.93 15.48 -13.27
C ARG A 94 13.31 15.85 -13.77
N GLU A 95 14.37 15.36 -13.12
CA GLU A 95 15.77 15.57 -13.52
C GLU A 95 16.07 14.99 -14.91
N LYS A 96 15.35 13.93 -15.31
CA LYS A 96 15.40 13.36 -16.67
C LYS A 96 14.58 14.14 -17.69
N GLY A 97 13.97 15.28 -17.32
CA GLY A 97 13.27 16.18 -18.22
C GLY A 97 11.80 15.84 -18.47
N PHE A 98 11.22 14.87 -17.77
CA PHE A 98 9.82 14.50 -17.94
C PHE A 98 8.90 15.35 -17.05
N LYS A 99 7.66 15.57 -17.51
CA LYS A 99 6.62 16.32 -16.81
C LYS A 99 5.40 15.47 -16.47
N VAL A 100 5.23 14.33 -17.14
CA VAL A 100 4.09 13.43 -16.96
C VAL A 100 4.60 12.04 -16.60
N LEU A 101 3.99 11.42 -15.60
CA LEU A 101 4.32 10.08 -15.12
C LEU A 101 3.06 9.21 -15.06
N MET A 102 3.06 8.10 -15.77
CA MET A 102 2.00 7.10 -15.69
C MET A 102 2.29 6.11 -14.56
N VAL A 103 1.32 5.90 -13.67
CA VAL A 103 1.46 5.03 -12.49
C VAL A 103 0.36 3.99 -12.39
N GLY A 104 0.64 2.88 -11.71
CA GLY A 104 -0.28 1.73 -11.60
C GLY A 104 -1.26 1.80 -10.42
N GLU A 105 -1.40 2.95 -9.77
CA GLU A 105 -2.26 3.10 -8.59
C GLU A 105 -3.75 2.91 -8.96
N GLY A 106 -4.53 2.39 -8.02
CA GLY A 106 -5.95 2.09 -8.21
C GLY A 106 -6.26 0.67 -8.71
N ALA A 107 -5.30 -0.01 -9.32
CA ALA A 107 -5.51 -1.37 -9.83
C ALA A 107 -5.82 -2.39 -8.73
N ASP A 108 -5.19 -2.26 -7.57
CA ASP A 108 -5.40 -3.16 -6.42
C ASP A 108 -6.82 -3.01 -5.87
N GLU A 109 -7.32 -1.80 -5.77
CA GLU A 109 -8.63 -1.46 -5.26
C GLU A 109 -9.74 -1.88 -6.24
N VAL A 110 -9.55 -1.61 -7.53
CA VAL A 110 -10.53 -1.93 -8.58
C VAL A 110 -10.59 -3.43 -8.88
N PHE A 111 -9.42 -4.11 -8.94
CA PHE A 111 -9.31 -5.51 -9.38
C PHE A 111 -8.88 -6.50 -8.28
N SER A 112 -9.13 -6.17 -7.02
CA SER A 112 -8.88 -7.04 -5.84
C SER A 112 -7.42 -7.52 -5.72
N GLY A 113 -6.46 -6.60 -5.78
CA GLY A 113 -5.05 -6.95 -5.74
C GLY A 113 -4.51 -7.29 -4.35
N TYR A 114 -5.18 -6.91 -3.28
CA TYR A 114 -4.73 -7.13 -1.91
C TYR A 114 -5.00 -8.55 -1.42
N ARG A 115 -4.09 -9.11 -0.61
CA ARG A 115 -4.25 -10.45 -0.01
C ARG A 115 -5.53 -10.57 0.83
N ARG A 116 -5.90 -9.51 1.54
CA ARG A 116 -7.13 -9.45 2.35
C ARG A 116 -8.41 -9.63 1.53
N CYS A 117 -8.39 -9.34 0.24
CA CYS A 117 -9.54 -9.58 -0.65
C CYS A 117 -9.96 -11.05 -0.71
N LEU A 118 -9.06 -11.98 -0.36
CA LEU A 118 -9.43 -13.39 -0.22
C LEU A 118 -10.50 -13.57 0.87
N ASN A 119 -10.35 -12.92 2.02
CA ASN A 119 -11.34 -13.01 3.10
C ASN A 119 -12.70 -12.42 2.68
N TYR A 120 -12.69 -11.33 1.92
CA TYR A 120 -13.94 -10.74 1.38
C TYR A 120 -14.62 -11.70 0.40
N TYR A 121 -13.83 -12.36 -0.43
CA TYR A 121 -14.33 -13.32 -1.40
C TYR A 121 -14.89 -14.60 -0.72
N LEU A 122 -14.16 -15.14 0.26
CA LEU A 122 -14.63 -16.28 1.07
C LEU A 122 -15.90 -15.95 1.83
N TYR A 123 -16.04 -14.73 2.36
CA TYR A 123 -17.27 -14.28 3.02
C TYR A 123 -18.45 -14.24 2.03
N GLN A 124 -18.23 -13.73 0.82
CA GLN A 124 -19.24 -13.74 -0.24
C GLN A 124 -19.63 -15.17 -0.65
N MET A 125 -18.64 -16.07 -0.79
CA MET A 125 -18.90 -17.49 -1.08
C MET A 125 -19.76 -18.15 0.02
N GLN A 126 -19.47 -17.86 1.30
CA GLN A 126 -20.27 -18.37 2.42
C GLN A 126 -21.72 -17.87 2.35
N LEU A 127 -21.93 -16.62 2.03
CA LEU A 127 -23.27 -16.06 1.85
C LEU A 127 -24.03 -16.71 0.69
N ASN A 128 -23.30 -17.20 -0.32
CA ASN A 128 -23.84 -17.92 -1.48
C ASN A 128 -23.94 -19.43 -1.24
N ASN A 129 -23.65 -19.94 -0.04
CA ASN A 129 -23.58 -21.38 0.27
C ASN A 129 -22.60 -22.18 -0.61
N GLU A 130 -21.48 -21.56 -1.02
CA GLU A 130 -20.43 -22.20 -1.83
C GLU A 130 -19.43 -22.97 -0.95
N LYS A 131 -18.71 -23.93 -1.55
CA LYS A 131 -17.75 -24.83 -0.85
C LYS A 131 -16.43 -24.11 -0.52
N LEU A 132 -16.33 -23.53 0.68
CA LEU A 132 -15.16 -22.78 1.15
C LEU A 132 -13.89 -23.62 1.26
N GLU A 133 -14.00 -24.84 1.80
CA GLU A 133 -12.84 -25.70 2.02
C GLU A 133 -12.12 -26.08 0.74
N GLU A 134 -12.89 -26.44 -0.28
CA GLU A 134 -12.35 -26.77 -1.60
C GLU A 134 -11.64 -25.56 -2.23
N TYR A 135 -12.21 -24.38 -2.07
CA TYR A 135 -11.60 -23.14 -2.55
C TYR A 135 -10.32 -22.79 -1.78
N ALA A 136 -10.31 -22.98 -0.45
CA ALA A 136 -9.13 -22.78 0.37
C ALA A 136 -7.96 -23.69 -0.04
N ILE A 137 -8.22 -24.98 -0.29
CA ILE A 137 -7.21 -25.93 -0.82
C ILE A 137 -6.62 -25.41 -2.14
N LYS A 138 -7.47 -25.02 -3.09
CA LYS A 138 -7.02 -24.49 -4.39
C LYS A 138 -6.25 -23.17 -4.28
N SER A 139 -6.38 -22.49 -3.15
CA SER A 139 -5.73 -21.20 -2.90
C SER A 139 -4.36 -21.31 -2.20
N GLU A 140 -4.01 -22.49 -1.65
CA GLU A 140 -2.77 -22.70 -0.88
C GLU A 140 -1.52 -22.28 -1.67
N SER A 141 -1.39 -22.79 -2.88
CA SER A 141 -0.21 -22.53 -3.73
C SER A 141 0.00 -21.03 -3.94
N PHE A 142 -1.05 -20.32 -4.37
CA PHE A 142 -0.94 -18.89 -4.67
C PHE A 142 -0.77 -18.02 -3.42
N MET A 143 -1.42 -18.39 -2.31
CA MET A 143 -1.33 -17.63 -1.06
C MET A 143 -0.05 -17.91 -0.29
N GLY A 144 0.64 -19.03 -0.56
CA GLY A 144 1.84 -19.45 0.16
C GLY A 144 1.59 -19.79 1.64
N ILE A 145 0.35 -20.15 1.99
CA ILE A 145 -0.08 -20.53 3.35
C ILE A 145 -1.03 -21.73 3.26
N SER A 146 -1.06 -22.53 4.31
CA SER A 146 -1.87 -23.75 4.36
C SER A 146 -3.38 -23.47 4.37
N LYS A 147 -4.19 -24.43 3.91
CA LYS A 147 -5.66 -24.43 4.05
C LYS A 147 -6.06 -24.07 5.49
N LYS A 148 -5.42 -24.71 6.47
CA LYS A 148 -5.73 -24.51 7.89
C LYS A 148 -5.57 -23.02 8.29
N GLU A 149 -4.50 -22.40 7.80
CA GLU A 149 -4.23 -20.98 8.05
C GLU A 149 -5.20 -20.07 7.29
N ILE A 150 -5.53 -20.40 6.04
CA ILE A 150 -6.56 -19.66 5.27
C ILE A 150 -7.91 -19.67 6.01
N ILE A 151 -8.36 -20.83 6.47
CA ILE A 151 -9.63 -20.99 7.17
C ILE A 151 -9.59 -20.29 8.54
N LYS A 152 -8.46 -20.35 9.27
CA LYS A 152 -8.28 -19.62 10.52
C LYS A 152 -8.39 -18.10 10.29
N ASN A 153 -7.63 -17.56 9.35
CA ASN A 153 -7.64 -16.14 9.00
C ASN A 153 -9.04 -15.67 8.58
N PHE A 154 -9.74 -16.50 7.82
CA PHE A 154 -11.14 -16.24 7.44
C PHE A 154 -12.08 -16.28 8.65
N SER A 155 -11.93 -17.24 9.56
CA SER A 155 -12.77 -17.32 10.78
C SER A 155 -12.59 -16.09 11.66
N ASP A 156 -11.35 -15.62 11.84
CA ASP A 156 -11.06 -14.43 12.62
C ASP A 156 -11.61 -13.16 11.95
N PHE A 157 -11.48 -13.07 10.63
CA PHE A 157 -12.10 -12.02 9.83
C PHE A 157 -13.63 -12.02 9.96
N LYS A 158 -14.27 -13.19 9.82
CA LYS A 158 -15.72 -13.35 9.92
C LYS A 158 -16.25 -12.87 11.29
N LYS A 159 -15.58 -13.25 12.39
CA LYS A 159 -15.94 -12.78 13.74
C LYS A 159 -15.93 -11.25 13.82
N LYS A 160 -14.94 -10.59 13.20
CA LYS A 160 -14.87 -9.12 13.16
C LYS A 160 -16.04 -8.53 12.39
N VAL A 161 -16.40 -9.11 11.24
CA VAL A 161 -17.55 -8.64 10.44
C VAL A 161 -18.85 -8.83 11.19
N ASP A 162 -19.07 -10.01 11.77
CA ASP A 162 -20.31 -10.34 12.48
C ASP A 162 -20.49 -9.48 13.74
N ASN A 163 -19.40 -9.09 14.40
CA ASN A 163 -19.40 -8.22 15.57
C ASN A 163 -19.36 -6.71 15.24
N ASN A 164 -19.50 -6.32 13.96
CA ASN A 164 -19.36 -4.94 13.49
C ASN A 164 -18.03 -4.28 13.92
N SER A 165 -16.97 -5.06 14.08
CA SER A 165 -15.63 -4.61 14.47
C SER A 165 -14.61 -4.66 13.32
N PHE A 166 -15.11 -4.66 12.09
CA PHE A 166 -14.35 -4.96 10.87
C PHE A 166 -13.32 -3.89 10.48
N ASP A 167 -13.55 -2.62 10.84
CA ASP A 167 -12.85 -1.49 10.21
C ASP A 167 -11.49 -1.13 10.79
N LEU A 168 -11.00 -1.86 11.79
CA LEU A 168 -9.72 -1.55 12.42
C LEU A 168 -8.65 -2.55 11.94
N GLU A 169 -8.15 -2.34 10.73
CA GLU A 169 -7.08 -3.20 10.18
C GLU A 169 -5.77 -3.14 10.97
N ASP A 170 -5.49 -2.01 11.61
CA ASP A 170 -4.29 -1.83 12.43
C ASP A 170 -4.65 -1.67 13.92
N GLN A 171 -5.02 -2.78 14.55
CA GLN A 171 -5.29 -2.79 16.00
C GLN A 171 -4.05 -2.50 16.85
N SER A 172 -2.83 -2.64 16.29
CA SER A 172 -1.60 -2.31 17.01
C SER A 172 -1.55 -0.84 17.39
N SER A 173 -2.03 0.03 16.52
CA SER A 173 -2.09 1.47 16.79
C SER A 173 -2.99 1.81 17.97
N LEU A 174 -4.09 1.06 18.16
CA LEU A 174 -5.05 1.30 19.23
C LEU A 174 -4.49 1.06 20.62
N PHE A 175 -3.49 0.19 20.75
CA PHE A 175 -2.84 -0.09 22.04
C PHE A 175 -2.15 1.15 22.62
N PHE A 176 -1.59 2.00 21.76
CA PHE A 176 -0.85 3.19 22.14
C PHE A 176 -1.69 4.46 22.19
N MET A 177 -2.92 4.43 21.66
CA MET A 177 -3.80 5.59 21.63
C MET A 177 -4.44 5.82 23.00
N ARG A 178 -4.60 7.09 23.36
CA ARG A 178 -5.38 7.47 24.55
C ARG A 178 -6.87 7.27 24.27
N LYS A 179 -7.47 6.27 24.89
CA LYS A 179 -8.86 5.84 24.67
C LYS A 179 -9.89 6.75 25.33
N ASP A 180 -9.46 7.63 26.19
CA ASP A 180 -10.26 8.58 26.97
C ASP A 180 -10.57 9.89 26.23
N SER A 181 -10.02 10.10 25.04
CA SER A 181 -10.33 11.28 24.25
C SER A 181 -11.73 11.17 23.60
N GLU A 182 -12.57 12.19 23.75
CA GLU A 182 -13.88 12.26 23.08
C GLU A 182 -13.77 12.12 21.56
N ASN A 183 -12.71 12.71 20.98
CA ASN A 183 -12.40 12.63 19.56
C ASN A 183 -12.11 11.20 19.08
N PHE A 184 -11.47 10.36 19.91
CA PHE A 184 -11.23 8.97 19.58
C PHE A 184 -12.53 8.17 19.45
N ASN A 185 -13.46 8.37 20.38
CA ASN A 185 -14.74 7.67 20.39
C ASN A 185 -15.67 8.11 19.25
N SER A 186 -15.66 9.41 18.89
CA SER A 186 -16.43 9.92 17.75
C SER A 186 -15.85 9.40 16.41
N TRP A 187 -14.53 9.45 16.25
CA TRP A 187 -13.84 8.96 15.06
C TRP A 187 -14.04 7.45 14.84
N ILE A 188 -13.94 6.63 15.90
CA ILE A 188 -14.23 5.19 15.80
C ILE A 188 -15.70 4.94 15.42
N LYS A 189 -16.64 5.71 15.94
CA LYS A 189 -18.07 5.58 15.57
C LYS A 189 -18.25 5.89 14.07
N GLU A 190 -17.69 6.97 13.58
CA GLU A 190 -17.81 7.38 12.18
C GLU A 190 -17.17 6.35 11.22
N TYR A 191 -16.03 5.79 11.59
CA TYR A 191 -15.32 4.76 10.79
C TYR A 191 -16.04 3.39 10.82
N ARG A 192 -16.72 3.05 11.91
CA ARG A 192 -17.42 1.76 12.07
C ARG A 192 -18.68 1.59 11.23
N TYR A 193 -19.28 2.69 10.75
CA TYR A 193 -20.55 2.63 10.00
C TYR A 193 -20.33 2.58 8.48
N LEU A 194 -19.63 1.56 8.00
CA LEU A 194 -19.76 1.15 6.61
C LEU A 194 -20.97 0.24 6.52
N ASN A 195 -22.09 0.74 5.97
CA ASN A 195 -23.22 -0.09 5.59
C ASN A 195 -22.80 -1.03 4.45
N PHE A 196 -22.27 -2.20 4.82
CA PHE A 196 -21.97 -3.23 3.86
C PHE A 196 -23.26 -3.87 3.35
N ASP A 197 -23.50 -3.80 2.06
CA ASP A 197 -24.53 -4.64 1.45
C ASP A 197 -24.05 -6.10 1.54
N LYS A 198 -24.63 -6.86 2.49
CA LYS A 198 -24.27 -8.27 2.71
C LYS A 198 -24.46 -9.11 1.45
N ARG A 199 -25.43 -8.78 0.58
CA ARG A 199 -25.68 -9.52 -0.68
C ARG A 199 -24.55 -9.38 -1.68
N ASN A 200 -23.82 -8.26 -1.67
CA ASN A 200 -22.67 -7.97 -2.52
C ASN A 200 -21.43 -7.59 -1.71
N PHE A 201 -21.17 -8.32 -0.62
CA PHE A 201 -20.13 -7.98 0.35
C PHE A 201 -18.74 -7.76 -0.30
N PHE A 202 -18.33 -8.66 -1.21
CA PHE A 202 -17.04 -8.54 -1.89
C PHE A 202 -16.90 -7.21 -2.64
N LYS A 203 -17.87 -6.86 -3.49
CA LYS A 203 -17.82 -5.60 -4.27
C LYS A 203 -17.98 -4.36 -3.38
N THR A 204 -18.80 -4.45 -2.34
CA THR A 204 -18.95 -3.35 -1.39
C THR A 204 -17.65 -3.10 -0.62
N SER A 205 -16.91 -4.15 -0.26
CA SER A 205 -15.58 -4.04 0.32
C SER A 205 -14.58 -3.36 -0.63
N LEU A 206 -14.57 -3.72 -1.92
CA LEU A 206 -13.73 -3.05 -2.92
C LEU A 206 -14.10 -1.56 -3.07
N LYS A 207 -15.39 -1.23 -3.11
CA LYS A 207 -15.84 0.18 -3.13
C LYS A 207 -15.36 0.96 -1.91
N SER A 208 -15.36 0.33 -0.73
CA SER A 208 -14.84 0.94 0.49
C SER A 208 -13.36 1.30 0.35
N HIS A 209 -12.54 0.44 -0.25
CA HIS A 209 -11.13 0.73 -0.51
C HIS A 209 -10.94 1.88 -1.50
N ILE A 210 -11.82 2.02 -2.50
CA ILE A 210 -11.76 3.10 -3.48
C ILE A 210 -12.14 4.45 -2.87
N PHE A 211 -13.22 4.50 -2.06
CA PHE A 211 -13.82 5.79 -1.67
C PHE A 211 -13.50 6.22 -0.24
N LYS A 212 -13.06 5.32 0.64
CA LYS A 212 -12.94 5.62 2.07
C LYS A 212 -11.60 5.24 2.70
N ASN A 213 -11.02 4.10 2.33
CA ASN A 213 -9.90 3.54 3.05
C ASN A 213 -8.55 3.85 2.40
N ASP A 214 -8.13 3.01 1.45
CA ASP A 214 -6.76 3.03 0.95
C ASP A 214 -6.52 4.08 -0.13
N LEU A 215 -7.38 4.09 -1.15
CA LEU A 215 -7.12 4.85 -2.37
C LEU A 215 -7.08 6.36 -2.15
N PRO A 216 -7.96 6.99 -1.32
CA PRO A 216 -7.86 8.43 -1.05
C PRO A 216 -6.50 8.83 -0.49
N TYR A 217 -5.95 8.05 0.44
CA TYR A 217 -4.62 8.29 0.98
C TYR A 217 -3.52 8.06 -0.07
N VAL A 218 -3.62 6.97 -0.84
CA VAL A 218 -2.64 6.63 -1.88
C VAL A 218 -2.59 7.72 -2.96
N LEU A 219 -3.74 8.21 -3.42
CA LEU A 219 -3.82 9.26 -4.43
C LEU A 219 -3.30 10.61 -3.89
N ARG A 220 -3.62 10.95 -2.64
CA ARG A 220 -3.09 12.13 -2.00
C ARG A 220 -1.55 12.07 -1.90
N MET A 221 -1.01 10.95 -1.45
CA MET A 221 0.44 10.74 -1.38
C MET A 221 1.08 10.84 -2.78
N GLU A 222 0.44 10.25 -3.80
CA GLU A 222 0.90 10.32 -5.19
C GLU A 222 0.92 11.76 -5.69
N ASP A 223 -0.19 12.48 -5.52
CA ASP A 223 -0.33 13.87 -5.94
C ASP A 223 0.71 14.77 -5.25
N ARG A 224 0.83 14.72 -3.93
CA ARG A 224 1.76 15.55 -3.17
C ARG A 224 3.21 15.29 -3.56
N ASN A 225 3.63 14.03 -3.68
CA ASN A 225 4.98 13.68 -4.13
C ASN A 225 5.25 14.16 -5.56
N SER A 226 4.27 14.08 -6.43
CA SER A 226 4.39 14.47 -7.83
C SER A 226 4.43 15.97 -7.98
N MET A 227 3.51 16.69 -7.32
CA MET A 227 3.45 18.16 -7.37
C MET A 227 4.68 18.82 -6.73
N ALA A 228 5.20 18.27 -5.63
CA ALA A 228 6.47 18.71 -5.04
C ALA A 228 7.64 18.70 -6.04
N ASN A 229 7.57 17.83 -7.03
CA ASN A 229 8.59 17.70 -8.07
C ASN A 229 8.12 18.25 -9.44
N SER A 230 7.02 18.98 -9.51
CA SER A 230 6.42 19.50 -10.74
C SER A 230 6.20 18.42 -11.81
N ILE A 231 5.69 17.25 -11.38
CA ILE A 231 5.31 16.12 -12.20
C ILE A 231 3.79 15.96 -12.16
N GLU A 232 3.16 15.74 -13.30
CA GLU A 232 1.76 15.34 -13.40
C GLU A 232 1.68 13.80 -13.39
N SER A 233 1.13 13.21 -12.34
CA SER A 233 0.86 11.77 -12.29
C SER A 233 -0.49 11.42 -12.89
N ARG A 234 -0.54 10.38 -13.71
CA ARG A 234 -1.75 9.85 -14.33
C ARG A 234 -1.96 8.40 -13.93
N VAL A 235 -3.22 8.07 -13.58
CA VAL A 235 -3.64 6.79 -13.00
C VAL A 235 -4.64 6.07 -13.93
N PRO A 236 -4.20 5.41 -15.00
CA PRO A 236 -5.11 4.86 -16.03
C PRO A 236 -6.08 3.81 -15.50
N PHE A 237 -5.77 3.11 -14.40
CA PHE A 237 -6.70 2.16 -13.77
C PHE A 237 -7.91 2.83 -13.10
N LEU A 238 -7.88 4.14 -12.91
CA LEU A 238 -8.97 4.91 -12.32
C LEU A 238 -9.79 5.68 -13.35
N ASP A 239 -9.60 5.40 -14.64
CA ASP A 239 -10.55 5.86 -15.67
C ASP A 239 -11.96 5.42 -15.28
N HIS A 240 -12.91 6.37 -15.24
CA HIS A 240 -14.26 6.12 -14.73
C HIS A 240 -15.00 5.04 -15.53
N ILE A 241 -14.80 4.99 -16.85
CA ILE A 241 -15.42 3.97 -17.72
C ILE A 241 -14.86 2.59 -17.36
N LEU A 242 -13.54 2.49 -17.13
CA LEU A 242 -12.90 1.25 -16.71
C LEU A 242 -13.43 0.78 -15.35
N VAL A 243 -13.52 1.69 -14.38
CA VAL A 243 -14.00 1.39 -13.02
C VAL A 243 -15.46 0.95 -13.04
N GLU A 244 -16.34 1.70 -13.71
CA GLU A 244 -17.75 1.34 -13.84
C GLU A 244 -17.95 -0.03 -14.48
N ASN A 245 -17.22 -0.33 -15.56
CA ASN A 245 -17.29 -1.62 -16.23
C ASN A 245 -16.72 -2.75 -15.35
N ALA A 246 -15.63 -2.52 -14.59
CA ALA A 246 -15.12 -3.49 -13.65
C ALA A 246 -16.18 -3.91 -12.63
N PHE A 247 -16.95 -2.95 -12.08
CA PHE A 247 -18.01 -3.26 -11.11
C PHE A 247 -19.26 -3.95 -11.70
N LYS A 248 -19.41 -4.02 -13.03
CA LYS A 248 -20.44 -4.85 -13.70
C LYS A 248 -20.02 -6.33 -13.79
N ILE A 249 -18.73 -6.65 -13.69
CA ILE A 249 -18.19 -7.99 -13.86
C ILE A 249 -18.53 -8.88 -12.64
N LYS A 250 -18.73 -10.20 -12.86
CA LYS A 250 -18.99 -11.15 -11.77
C LYS A 250 -17.79 -11.27 -10.82
N SER A 251 -18.03 -11.33 -9.51
CA SER A 251 -16.99 -11.40 -8.46
C SER A 251 -16.01 -12.56 -8.66
N SER A 252 -16.48 -13.69 -9.20
CA SER A 252 -15.64 -14.87 -9.52
C SER A 252 -14.56 -14.63 -10.57
N LEU A 253 -14.60 -13.53 -11.31
CA LEU A 253 -13.56 -13.15 -12.27
C LEU A 253 -12.47 -12.25 -11.67
N PHE A 254 -12.71 -11.69 -10.49
CA PHE A 254 -11.68 -10.90 -9.80
C PHE A 254 -10.65 -11.80 -9.11
N MET A 255 -11.14 -12.92 -8.54
CA MET A 255 -10.31 -13.86 -7.80
C MET A 255 -10.68 -15.31 -8.19
N LYS A 256 -9.69 -16.13 -8.51
CA LYS A 256 -9.89 -17.56 -8.82
C LYS A 256 -8.77 -18.38 -8.22
N ASN A 257 -9.13 -19.41 -7.43
CA ASN A 257 -8.17 -20.27 -6.73
C ASN A 257 -7.11 -19.47 -5.95
N GLY A 258 -7.55 -18.45 -5.21
CA GLY A 258 -6.67 -17.53 -4.48
C GLY A 258 -5.93 -16.50 -5.36
N LYS A 259 -5.86 -16.69 -6.67
CA LYS A 259 -5.19 -15.74 -7.59
C LYS A 259 -5.99 -14.46 -7.68
N ASN A 260 -5.40 -13.38 -7.20
CA ASN A 260 -5.94 -12.02 -7.34
C ASN A 260 -5.76 -11.49 -8.78
N LYS A 261 -6.51 -10.43 -9.12
CA LYS A 261 -6.50 -9.82 -10.47
C LYS A 261 -6.66 -10.85 -11.60
N TYR A 262 -7.44 -11.91 -11.33
CA TYR A 262 -7.55 -13.04 -12.26
C TYR A 262 -7.98 -12.61 -13.66
N LEU A 263 -8.93 -11.68 -13.76
CA LEU A 263 -9.40 -11.14 -15.03
C LEU A 263 -8.27 -10.47 -15.82
N LEU A 264 -7.47 -9.61 -15.17
CA LEU A 264 -6.34 -8.93 -15.81
C LEU A 264 -5.31 -9.94 -16.29
N ARG A 265 -4.95 -10.93 -15.46
CA ARG A 265 -4.02 -12.00 -15.83
C ARG A 265 -4.50 -12.81 -17.03
N LYS A 266 -5.82 -13.05 -17.12
CA LYS A 266 -6.41 -13.85 -18.20
C LYS A 266 -6.53 -13.09 -19.52
N ILE A 267 -7.12 -11.88 -19.48
CA ILE A 267 -7.41 -11.11 -20.71
C ILE A 267 -6.13 -10.55 -21.33
N PHE A 268 -5.25 -10.03 -20.47
CA PHE A 268 -4.05 -9.32 -20.90
C PHE A 268 -2.78 -10.19 -20.87
N LYS A 269 -2.93 -11.52 -20.87
CA LYS A 269 -1.81 -12.48 -20.81
C LYS A 269 -0.66 -12.14 -21.76
N LYS A 270 -0.98 -11.74 -23.00
CA LYS A 270 0.02 -11.41 -24.03
C LYS A 270 0.95 -10.23 -23.67
N TYR A 271 0.50 -9.35 -22.79
CA TYR A 271 1.27 -8.15 -22.37
C TYR A 271 2.23 -8.43 -21.22
N PHE A 272 2.11 -9.55 -20.52
CA PHE A 272 3.01 -9.90 -19.44
C PHE A 272 4.18 -10.76 -19.93
N SER A 273 5.33 -10.64 -19.25
CA SER A 273 6.34 -11.68 -19.29
C SER A 273 5.85 -12.91 -18.52
N ASP A 274 6.42 -14.09 -18.80
CA ASP A 274 6.01 -15.33 -18.12
C ASP A 274 6.28 -15.26 -16.61
N GLU A 275 7.38 -14.62 -16.20
CA GLU A 275 7.73 -14.43 -14.80
C GLU A 275 6.73 -13.53 -14.06
N VAL A 276 6.28 -12.44 -14.68
CA VAL A 276 5.31 -11.52 -14.07
C VAL A 276 3.94 -12.15 -13.96
N ILE A 277 3.46 -12.87 -14.99
CA ILE A 277 2.14 -13.48 -14.94
C ILE A 277 2.05 -14.63 -13.94
N GLN A 278 3.17 -15.32 -13.68
CA GLN A 278 3.27 -16.38 -12.69
C GLN A 278 3.52 -15.85 -11.28
N ARG A 279 3.91 -14.59 -11.14
CA ARG A 279 4.20 -14.01 -9.83
C ARG A 279 3.01 -14.17 -8.88
N GLU A 280 3.24 -14.93 -7.82
CA GLU A 280 2.20 -15.26 -6.84
C GLU A 280 2.02 -14.16 -5.80
N GLN A 281 3.10 -13.58 -5.34
CA GLN A 281 3.08 -12.60 -4.26
C GLN A 281 3.59 -11.24 -4.72
N LYS A 282 2.87 -10.19 -4.31
CA LYS A 282 3.35 -8.80 -4.39
C LYS A 282 4.28 -8.56 -3.22
N SER A 283 5.47 -8.04 -3.49
CA SER A 283 6.34 -7.56 -2.43
C SER A 283 5.70 -6.36 -1.72
N PRO A 284 6.00 -6.14 -0.42
CA PRO A 284 5.67 -4.88 0.23
C PRO A 284 6.20 -3.70 -0.59
N ARG A 285 5.55 -2.53 -0.47
CA ARG A 285 6.07 -1.31 -1.10
C ARG A 285 7.50 -1.04 -0.63
N PRO A 286 8.35 -0.39 -1.47
CA PRO A 286 9.70 -0.01 -1.08
C PRO A 286 9.71 0.78 0.23
N GLY A 287 10.72 0.52 1.05
CA GLY A 287 10.87 1.14 2.36
C GLY A 287 10.44 0.22 3.50
N SER A 288 11.39 -0.19 4.31
CA SER A 288 11.13 -0.92 5.55
C SER A 288 11.03 0.06 6.70
N ASN A 289 9.83 0.26 7.25
CA ASN A 289 9.66 1.06 8.47
C ASN A 289 10.52 0.51 9.62
N TYR A 290 10.73 -0.81 9.67
CA TYR A 290 11.63 -1.42 10.66
C TYR A 290 13.05 -0.87 10.54
N PHE A 291 13.65 -0.93 9.34
CA PHE A 291 15.01 -0.44 9.12
C PHE A 291 15.11 1.05 9.43
N LEU A 292 14.17 1.85 8.94
CA LEU A 292 14.18 3.30 9.15
C LEU A 292 14.07 3.66 10.62
N MET A 293 13.11 3.07 11.36
CA MET A 293 12.88 3.41 12.75
C MET A 293 14.01 2.95 13.67
N PHE A 294 14.57 1.77 13.44
CA PHE A 294 15.57 1.21 14.35
C PHE A 294 17.03 1.52 13.97
N ASN A 295 17.28 2.03 12.76
CA ASN A 295 18.62 2.39 12.34
C ASN A 295 18.73 3.88 11.98
N GLU A 296 17.92 4.36 11.03
CA GLU A 296 18.06 5.73 10.50
C GLU A 296 17.53 6.80 11.47
N PHE A 297 16.34 6.60 12.03
CA PHE A 297 15.63 7.59 12.84
C PHE A 297 15.64 7.30 14.35
N PHE A 298 16.37 6.29 14.80
CA PHE A 298 16.32 5.83 16.20
C PHE A 298 16.54 6.95 17.21
N ASN A 299 17.65 7.67 17.12
CA ASN A 299 17.99 8.71 18.09
C ASN A 299 17.01 9.90 18.01
N GLN A 300 16.66 10.33 16.78
CA GLN A 300 15.70 11.41 16.58
C GLN A 300 14.33 11.07 17.17
N PHE A 301 13.87 9.83 17.03
CA PHE A 301 12.57 9.42 17.57
C PHE A 301 12.60 9.40 19.11
N ILE A 302 13.69 8.92 19.73
CA ILE A 302 13.87 8.97 21.20
C ILE A 302 13.85 10.42 21.69
N GLU A 303 14.57 11.33 21.05
CA GLU A 303 14.59 12.74 21.38
C GLU A 303 13.19 13.35 21.33
N LEU A 304 12.45 13.12 20.23
CA LEU A 304 11.08 13.61 20.05
C LEU A 304 10.11 13.07 21.09
N LEU A 305 10.18 11.78 21.45
CA LEU A 305 9.31 11.20 22.47
C LEU A 305 9.54 11.80 23.86
N ASN A 306 10.71 12.35 24.13
CA ASN A 306 11.05 12.99 25.40
C ASN A 306 10.67 14.48 25.49
N THR A 307 10.21 15.09 24.41
CA THR A 307 9.74 16.48 24.40
C THR A 307 8.49 16.67 25.26
N SER A 308 8.28 17.89 25.76
CA SER A 308 7.06 18.27 26.48
C SER A 308 5.82 18.08 25.61
N GLU A 309 5.92 18.37 24.33
CA GLU A 309 4.85 18.21 23.35
C GLU A 309 4.40 16.75 23.20
N ALA A 310 5.34 15.82 23.08
CA ALA A 310 5.02 14.39 23.01
C ALA A 310 4.39 13.88 24.31
N LYS A 311 4.90 14.33 25.47
CA LYS A 311 4.39 13.96 26.80
C LYS A 311 2.99 14.48 27.07
N SER A 312 2.63 15.63 26.55
CA SER A 312 1.29 16.25 26.67
C SER A 312 0.32 15.84 25.55
N SER A 313 0.72 14.95 24.65
CA SER A 313 -0.13 14.50 23.54
C SER A 313 -1.44 13.87 24.03
N ASN A 314 -2.57 14.31 23.46
CA ASN A 314 -3.88 13.71 23.69
C ASN A 314 -4.16 12.50 22.79
N TYR A 315 -3.26 12.18 21.87
CA TYR A 315 -3.47 11.10 20.88
C TYR A 315 -2.80 9.78 21.28
N PHE A 316 -1.64 9.82 21.93
CA PHE A 316 -0.89 8.62 22.32
C PHE A 316 -0.15 8.83 23.64
N ASP A 317 0.17 7.73 24.32
CA ASP A 317 1.00 7.72 25.53
C ASP A 317 2.48 7.63 25.15
N SER A 318 3.20 8.74 25.19
CA SER A 318 4.61 8.83 24.81
C SER A 318 5.53 7.94 25.67
N THR A 319 5.20 7.76 26.97
CA THR A 319 5.98 6.92 27.87
C THR A 319 5.84 5.44 27.52
N LEU A 320 4.62 5.01 27.22
CA LEU A 320 4.34 3.64 26.77
C LEU A 320 5.00 3.38 25.40
N VAL A 321 4.88 4.31 24.46
CA VAL A 321 5.54 4.23 23.14
C VAL A 321 7.05 4.10 23.29
N PHE A 322 7.67 4.94 24.12
CA PHE A 322 9.12 4.91 24.36
C PHE A 322 9.60 3.56 24.93
N LYS A 323 8.95 3.07 25.99
CA LYS A 323 9.28 1.78 26.61
C LYS A 323 9.13 0.61 25.63
N THR A 324 8.02 0.58 24.88
CA THR A 324 7.76 -0.49 23.93
C THR A 324 8.70 -0.43 22.73
N PHE A 325 9.04 0.77 22.25
CA PHE A 325 10.00 0.97 21.16
C PHE A 325 11.40 0.42 21.49
N LEU A 326 11.90 0.70 22.70
CA LEU A 326 13.18 0.16 23.16
C LEU A 326 13.16 -1.37 23.31
N ASN A 327 12.06 -1.91 23.86
CA ASN A 327 11.87 -3.35 24.00
C ASN A 327 11.80 -4.05 22.64
N ASP A 328 11.06 -3.48 21.70
CA ASP A 328 10.90 -4.03 20.34
C ASP A 328 12.23 -4.03 19.58
N LYS A 329 13.04 -2.97 19.73
CA LYS A 329 14.40 -2.96 19.18
C LYS A 329 15.27 -4.05 19.78
N LYS A 330 15.27 -4.18 21.10
CA LYS A 330 16.08 -5.20 21.82
C LYS A 330 15.73 -6.63 21.40
N ASN A 331 14.45 -6.90 21.15
CA ASN A 331 13.92 -8.22 20.83
C ASN A 331 13.70 -8.45 19.33
N ASN A 332 14.11 -7.52 18.45
CA ASN A 332 13.91 -7.57 17.01
C ASN A 332 12.44 -7.74 16.59
N ILE A 333 11.52 -7.08 17.31
CA ILE A 333 10.08 -7.12 17.02
C ILE A 333 9.72 -6.05 16.00
N SER A 334 9.10 -6.44 14.87
CA SER A 334 8.72 -5.53 13.78
C SER A 334 7.25 -5.09 13.79
N PHE A 335 6.43 -5.71 14.64
CA PHE A 335 4.97 -5.56 14.61
C PHE A 335 4.49 -4.09 14.73
N ASN A 336 5.12 -3.30 15.60
CA ASN A 336 4.71 -1.91 15.88
C ASN A 336 5.40 -0.86 15.00
N THR A 337 6.27 -1.23 14.07
CA THR A 337 7.13 -0.27 13.35
C THR A 337 6.35 0.73 12.47
N ASN A 338 5.20 0.32 11.93
CA ASN A 338 4.32 1.23 11.20
C ASN A 338 3.74 2.31 12.12
N PHE A 339 3.35 1.94 13.34
CA PHE A 339 2.85 2.89 14.32
C PHE A 339 3.95 3.87 14.75
N TYR A 340 5.15 3.39 15.06
CA TYR A 340 6.29 4.25 15.42
C TYR A 340 6.62 5.24 14.32
N PHE A 341 6.61 4.82 13.07
CA PHE A 341 6.85 5.70 11.94
C PHE A 341 5.78 6.80 11.84
N ARG A 342 4.51 6.47 12.03
CA ARG A 342 3.41 7.45 12.04
C ARG A 342 3.54 8.46 13.17
N VAL A 343 3.86 8.00 14.40
CA VAL A 343 4.10 8.90 15.55
C VAL A 343 5.30 9.80 15.29
N PHE A 344 6.38 9.24 14.73
CA PHE A 344 7.57 10.01 14.37
C PHE A 344 7.25 11.12 13.36
N CYS A 345 6.55 10.77 12.28
CA CYS A 345 6.14 11.74 11.26
C CYS A 345 5.18 12.80 11.84
N TYR A 346 4.27 12.41 12.74
CA TYR A 346 3.38 13.36 13.42
C TYR A 346 4.17 14.37 14.27
N LEU A 347 5.11 13.91 15.08
CA LEU A 347 5.92 14.80 15.93
C LEU A 347 6.82 15.71 15.09
N LYS A 348 7.44 15.20 14.04
CA LYS A 348 8.23 16.00 13.09
C LYS A 348 7.39 17.06 12.40
N TRP A 349 6.22 16.69 11.89
CA TRP A 349 5.30 17.61 11.24
C TRP A 349 4.81 18.72 12.20
N ARG A 350 4.46 18.36 13.44
CA ARG A 350 4.10 19.34 14.48
C ARG A 350 5.22 20.35 14.74
N ASN A 351 6.47 19.88 14.82
CA ASN A 351 7.62 20.77 14.99
C ASN A 351 7.78 21.74 13.82
N LEU A 352 7.54 21.29 12.59
CA LEU A 352 7.56 22.16 11.41
C LEU A 352 6.49 23.25 11.51
N LEU A 353 5.27 22.93 11.94
CA LEU A 353 4.20 23.94 12.13
C LEU A 353 4.53 24.98 13.20
N ASN A 354 5.24 24.58 14.25
CA ASN A 354 5.59 25.49 15.35
C ASN A 354 6.81 26.38 15.02
N SER A 355 7.55 26.07 13.95
CA SER A 355 8.74 26.83 13.50
C SER A 355 8.43 27.91 12.46
N HIS A 356 7.20 27.94 11.99
CA HIS A 356 6.63 28.94 11.08
C HIS A 356 5.54 29.73 11.78
#